data_51579415caa0696f53d0332757960e5a
#
_entry.id   51579415caa0696f53d0332757960e5a
#
_cell.length_a   1.000
_cell.length_b   1.000
_cell.length_c   1.000
_cell.angle_alpha   90.00
_cell.angle_beta   90.00
_cell.angle_gamma   90.00
#
_symmetry.space_group_name_H-M   'P 1'
#
loop_
_entity.id
_entity.type
_entity.pdbx_description
1 polymer ?
#
loop_
_entity_poly.entity_id
_entity_poly.type
_entity_poly.pdbx_seq_one_letter_code
_entity_poly.pdbx_strand_id
1 'polypeptide(L)'
;MKEDYDCPCENLDPHNFLTNQEVLNLLKDVSSYSFKQEDYYKLYNCVHCGACGTQSERFILKQKFLKDGNKGEGLNSSIEALRVYGTPFTKNKTRVKIPEGISKESETLLYFGCFTTVKTPKYAENITKYLIKKDIDFTVIDQEICCGYPILCTGELKTYELLVEKNKQLFTLKGYKKIITTCPSCYMVFKKHYSELGIEIKYFTEYLTQSSEKKSGNLVIQHACPLKYIEFPEIERYIRDIYTKSGYTILDVPHSCCGGGVGHQLRVDIAEKIAIRRIEEFKEIENDFPPNGFEGFITTFCPDAFWILKFYGKKKNLKFKLKDPCDLLL
;
A
#
# COMPACT_ATOMS: atom_id res chain seq x y z
N MET A 1 19.01 -0.02 15.93
CA MET A 1 18.06 -0.26 17.03
C MET A 1 16.68 -0.22 16.42
N LYS A 2 15.88 -1.28 16.53
CA LYS A 2 14.46 -1.22 16.20
C LYS A 2 13.84 -0.38 17.33
N GLU A 3 13.41 0.84 16.99
CA GLU A 3 12.57 1.59 17.91
C GLU A 3 11.35 0.71 18.21
N ASP A 4 11.01 0.57 19.50
CA ASP A 4 9.83 -0.18 19.94
C ASP A 4 8.58 0.57 19.48
N TYR A 5 8.15 0.29 18.25
CA TYR A 5 6.87 0.77 17.77
C TYR A 5 5.77 -0.11 18.34
N ASP A 6 4.89 0.49 19.10
CA ASP A 6 3.67 -0.15 19.56
C ASP A 6 2.87 -0.66 18.36
N CYS A 7 2.55 -1.94 18.37
CA CYS A 7 1.70 -2.50 17.34
C CYS A 7 0.30 -1.87 17.41
N PRO A 8 -0.16 -1.15 16.40
CA PRO A 8 -1.45 -0.46 16.47
C PRO A 8 -2.65 -1.41 16.62
N CYS A 9 -2.49 -2.68 16.24
CA CYS A 9 -3.53 -3.68 16.34
C CYS A 9 -3.66 -4.26 17.75
N GLU A 10 -2.55 -4.41 18.48
CA GLU A 10 -2.50 -5.03 19.81
C GLU A 10 -3.36 -4.28 20.82
N ASN A 11 -3.27 -2.94 20.81
CA ASN A 11 -4.00 -2.08 21.74
C ASN A 11 -5.50 -1.96 21.44
N LEU A 12 -5.98 -2.45 20.29
CA LEU A 12 -7.37 -2.34 19.88
C LEU A 12 -8.22 -3.55 20.21
N ASP A 13 -7.60 -4.72 20.28
CA ASP A 13 -8.27 -5.97 20.65
C ASP A 13 -7.25 -6.94 21.28
N PRO A 14 -6.78 -6.66 22.52
CA PRO A 14 -5.72 -7.43 23.15
C PRO A 14 -6.10 -8.89 23.43
N HIS A 15 -7.39 -9.21 23.47
CA HIS A 15 -7.86 -10.58 23.72
C HIS A 15 -7.90 -11.45 22.45
N ASN A 16 -7.94 -10.81 21.27
CA ASN A 16 -8.04 -11.49 19.99
C ASN A 16 -6.87 -11.12 19.06
N PHE A 17 -5.70 -10.84 19.62
CA PHE A 17 -4.51 -10.48 18.86
C PHE A 17 -3.31 -11.25 19.41
N LEU A 18 -2.51 -11.84 18.53
CA LEU A 18 -1.24 -12.45 18.92
C LEU A 18 -0.18 -11.36 19.07
N THR A 19 0.38 -11.23 20.25
CA THR A 19 1.56 -10.40 20.50
C THR A 19 2.76 -10.89 19.70
N ASN A 20 3.79 -10.08 19.57
CA ASN A 20 5.02 -10.51 18.87
C ASN A 20 5.65 -11.71 19.54
N GLN A 21 5.65 -11.76 20.88
CA GLN A 21 6.22 -12.88 21.63
C GLN A 21 5.45 -14.18 21.41
N GLU A 22 4.12 -14.12 21.38
CA GLU A 22 3.28 -15.29 21.07
C GLU A 22 3.49 -15.78 19.65
N VAL A 23 3.61 -14.87 18.66
CA VAL A 23 3.94 -15.23 17.28
C VAL A 23 5.26 -15.98 17.21
N LEU A 24 6.32 -15.47 17.83
CA LEU A 24 7.64 -16.10 17.83
C LEU A 24 7.63 -17.43 18.59
N ASN A 25 6.88 -17.57 19.66
CA ASN A 25 6.74 -18.83 20.39
C ASN A 25 5.99 -19.89 19.56
N LEU A 26 4.89 -19.52 18.91
CA LEU A 26 4.14 -20.45 18.04
C LEU A 26 4.97 -20.94 16.86
N LEU A 27 5.89 -20.13 16.35
CA LEU A 27 6.76 -20.52 15.25
C LEU A 27 7.77 -21.59 15.63
N LYS A 28 8.24 -21.64 16.89
CA LYS A 28 9.19 -22.67 17.33
C LYS A 28 8.64 -24.09 17.13
N ASP A 29 7.34 -24.25 17.32
CA ASP A 29 6.64 -25.53 17.24
C ASP A 29 5.49 -25.52 16.22
N VAL A 30 5.58 -24.70 15.20
CA VAL A 30 4.50 -24.47 14.22
C VAL A 30 4.06 -25.75 13.50
N SER A 31 4.98 -26.70 13.29
CA SER A 31 4.68 -27.98 12.65
C SER A 31 3.80 -28.89 13.49
N SER A 32 3.94 -28.86 14.81
CA SER A 32 3.19 -29.67 15.76
C SER A 32 1.90 -28.96 16.25
N TYR A 33 1.83 -27.64 16.12
CA TYR A 33 0.66 -26.88 16.49
C TYR A 33 -0.49 -27.08 15.49
N SER A 34 -1.71 -27.27 15.97
CA SER A 34 -2.91 -27.39 15.15
C SER A 34 -3.87 -26.24 15.45
N PHE A 35 -3.99 -25.32 14.48
CA PHE A 35 -4.92 -24.23 14.58
C PHE A 35 -6.37 -24.69 14.44
N LYS A 36 -7.26 -24.06 15.20
CA LYS A 36 -8.70 -24.25 15.10
C LYS A 36 -9.36 -23.03 14.46
N GLN A 37 -10.59 -23.17 13.98
CA GLN A 37 -11.35 -22.07 13.37
C GLN A 37 -11.51 -20.85 14.31
N GLU A 38 -11.59 -21.06 15.60
CA GLU A 38 -11.68 -19.99 16.62
C GLU A 38 -10.43 -19.11 16.71
N ASP A 39 -9.26 -19.59 16.22
CA ASP A 39 -8.02 -18.81 16.17
C ASP A 39 -8.01 -17.78 15.03
N TYR A 40 -9.05 -17.76 14.19
CA TYR A 40 -9.14 -16.86 13.05
C TYR A 40 -8.90 -15.40 13.43
N TYR A 41 -9.62 -14.90 14.43
CA TYR A 41 -9.52 -13.51 14.83
C TYR A 41 -8.13 -13.13 15.35
N LYS A 42 -7.49 -14.00 16.12
CA LYS A 42 -6.11 -13.80 16.63
C LYS A 42 -5.11 -13.63 15.50
N LEU A 43 -5.27 -14.40 14.41
CA LEU A 43 -4.38 -14.37 13.25
C LEU A 43 -4.69 -13.20 12.29
N TYR A 44 -5.97 -12.87 12.09
CA TYR A 44 -6.40 -11.94 11.06
C TYR A 44 -6.71 -10.52 11.56
N ASN A 45 -6.56 -10.23 12.83
CA ASN A 45 -6.66 -8.87 13.37
C ASN A 45 -5.47 -7.97 12.99
N CYS A 46 -4.43 -8.52 12.37
CA CYS A 46 -3.28 -7.77 11.90
C CYS A 46 -3.55 -7.08 10.55
N VAL A 47 -3.33 -5.77 10.48
CA VAL A 47 -3.46 -4.98 9.24
C VAL A 47 -2.20 -5.00 8.36
N HIS A 48 -1.19 -5.78 8.71
CA HIS A 48 0.05 -5.97 7.94
C HIS A 48 0.84 -4.70 7.62
N CYS A 49 0.86 -3.73 8.52
CA CYS A 49 1.65 -2.50 8.34
C CYS A 49 3.17 -2.72 8.51
N GLY A 50 3.60 -3.84 9.09
CA GLY A 50 5.01 -4.16 9.32
C GLY A 50 5.65 -3.48 10.53
N ALA A 51 4.94 -2.60 11.25
CA ALA A 51 5.49 -1.84 12.38
C ALA A 51 6.06 -2.74 13.49
N CYS A 52 5.41 -3.87 13.76
CA CYS A 52 5.83 -4.81 14.80
C CYS A 52 7.06 -5.66 14.43
N GLY A 53 7.51 -5.66 13.18
CA GLY A 53 8.67 -6.44 12.73
C GLY A 53 8.47 -7.96 12.63
N THR A 54 7.25 -8.49 12.88
CA THR A 54 6.90 -9.93 12.79
C THR A 54 5.94 -10.24 11.65
N GLN A 55 5.97 -9.46 10.57
CA GLN A 55 5.02 -9.61 9.48
C GLN A 55 5.19 -10.94 8.73
N SER A 56 6.43 -11.32 8.44
CA SER A 56 6.75 -12.58 7.73
C SER A 56 6.31 -13.80 8.54
N GLU A 57 6.52 -13.75 9.82
CA GLU A 57 6.15 -14.77 10.79
C GLU A 57 4.63 -14.96 10.83
N ARG A 58 3.89 -13.87 10.82
CA ARG A 58 2.42 -13.91 10.77
C ARG A 58 1.89 -14.52 9.47
N PHE A 59 2.59 -14.36 8.36
CA PHE A 59 2.23 -15.05 7.11
C PHE A 59 2.37 -16.56 7.26
N ILE A 60 3.43 -17.04 7.91
CA ILE A 60 3.67 -18.48 8.14
C ILE A 60 2.55 -19.07 9.00
N LEU A 61 2.17 -18.39 10.08
CA LEU A 61 1.07 -18.85 10.94
C LEU A 61 -0.27 -18.92 10.19
N LYS A 62 -0.57 -17.95 9.35
CA LYS A 62 -1.78 -17.97 8.49
C LYS A 62 -1.75 -19.08 7.46
N GLN A 63 -0.60 -19.34 6.85
CA GLN A 63 -0.43 -20.49 5.95
C GLN A 63 -0.71 -21.82 6.68
N LYS A 64 -0.20 -21.96 7.89
CA LYS A 64 -0.45 -23.15 8.71
C LYS A 64 -1.93 -23.28 9.07
N PHE A 65 -2.58 -22.17 9.48
CA PHE A 65 -4.03 -22.13 9.77
C PHE A 65 -4.86 -22.66 8.58
N LEU A 66 -4.56 -22.20 7.38
CA LEU A 66 -5.25 -22.67 6.17
C LEU A 66 -4.92 -24.14 5.84
N LYS A 67 -3.67 -24.58 6.06
CA LYS A 67 -3.24 -25.99 5.89
C LYS A 67 -3.93 -26.93 6.87
N ASP A 68 -4.29 -26.46 8.07
CA ASP A 68 -5.04 -27.22 9.05
C ASP A 68 -6.53 -27.39 8.70
N GLY A 69 -6.94 -26.94 7.50
CA GLY A 69 -8.29 -27.07 6.98
C GLY A 69 -9.26 -25.95 7.42
N ASN A 70 -8.77 -24.95 8.13
CA ASN A 70 -9.57 -23.80 8.56
C ASN A 70 -9.85 -22.84 7.39
N LYS A 71 -10.87 -22.00 7.53
CA LYS A 71 -11.29 -21.06 6.50
C LYS A 71 -11.20 -19.63 7.00
N GLY A 72 -10.69 -18.74 6.17
CA GLY A 72 -10.76 -17.31 6.43
C GLY A 72 -12.13 -16.76 6.06
N GLU A 73 -12.77 -16.03 6.97
CA GLU A 73 -14.03 -15.35 6.70
C GLU A 73 -13.83 -14.30 5.57
N GLY A 74 -14.72 -14.29 4.60
CA GLY A 74 -14.67 -13.37 3.45
C GLY A 74 -13.53 -13.62 2.45
N LEU A 75 -12.61 -14.54 2.73
CA LEU A 75 -11.47 -14.83 1.85
C LEU A 75 -11.88 -15.56 0.56
N ASN A 76 -12.84 -16.46 0.63
CA ASN A 76 -13.18 -17.32 -0.51
C ASN A 76 -13.63 -16.51 -1.73
N SER A 77 -14.41 -15.46 -1.55
CA SER A 77 -14.86 -14.59 -2.64
C SER A 77 -13.71 -13.80 -3.27
N SER A 78 -12.77 -13.33 -2.46
CA SER A 78 -11.58 -12.61 -2.96
C SER A 78 -10.60 -13.56 -3.66
N ILE A 79 -10.42 -14.77 -3.15
CA ILE A 79 -9.60 -15.82 -3.78
C ILE A 79 -10.18 -16.20 -5.14
N GLU A 80 -11.48 -16.44 -5.20
CA GLU A 80 -12.17 -16.77 -6.45
C GLU A 80 -12.09 -15.62 -7.45
N ALA A 81 -12.31 -14.38 -7.02
CA ALA A 81 -12.17 -13.21 -7.87
C ALA A 81 -10.75 -13.07 -8.44
N LEU A 82 -9.71 -13.34 -7.63
CA LEU A 82 -8.31 -13.35 -8.09
C LEU A 82 -8.02 -14.46 -9.09
N ARG A 83 -8.60 -15.65 -8.91
CA ARG A 83 -8.43 -16.77 -9.83
C ARG A 83 -9.10 -16.51 -11.18
N VAL A 84 -10.32 -15.99 -11.15
CA VAL A 84 -11.15 -15.77 -12.35
C VAL A 84 -10.77 -14.49 -13.07
N TYR A 85 -10.64 -13.39 -12.34
CA TYR A 85 -10.48 -12.05 -12.91
C TYR A 85 -9.06 -11.47 -12.79
N GLY A 86 -8.16 -12.15 -12.09
CA GLY A 86 -6.82 -11.63 -11.79
C GLY A 86 -6.80 -10.43 -10.84
N THR A 87 -7.92 -10.10 -10.20
CA THR A 87 -8.08 -8.96 -9.28
C THR A 87 -8.98 -9.35 -8.12
N PRO A 88 -8.79 -8.79 -6.89
CA PRO A 88 -9.69 -9.05 -5.77
C PRO A 88 -11.08 -8.41 -5.95
N PHE A 89 -11.30 -7.65 -7.01
CA PHE A 89 -12.57 -7.02 -7.33
C PHE A 89 -13.35 -7.83 -8.36
N THR A 90 -14.64 -8.03 -8.14
CA THR A 90 -15.51 -8.87 -8.99
C THR A 90 -15.72 -8.35 -10.41
N LYS A 91 -15.31 -7.12 -10.69
CA LYS A 91 -15.33 -6.54 -12.03
C LYS A 91 -13.97 -5.94 -12.33
N ASN A 92 -13.21 -6.60 -13.19
CA ASN A 92 -11.93 -6.08 -13.66
C ASN A 92 -12.13 -4.96 -14.68
N LYS A 93 -12.73 -3.84 -14.23
CA LYS A 93 -12.83 -2.63 -15.05
C LYS A 93 -11.95 -1.57 -14.43
N THR A 94 -10.85 -1.27 -15.13
CA THR A 94 -10.10 -0.05 -14.80
C THR A 94 -11.04 1.16 -14.92
N ARG A 95 -10.92 2.08 -13.96
CA ARG A 95 -11.63 3.36 -13.98
C ARG A 95 -10.68 4.52 -14.30
N VAL A 96 -9.43 4.20 -14.53
CA VAL A 96 -8.40 5.17 -14.88
C VAL A 96 -8.64 5.64 -16.30
N LYS A 97 -8.76 6.95 -16.48
CA LYS A 97 -8.83 7.58 -17.79
C LYS A 97 -7.42 7.77 -18.33
N ILE A 98 -7.09 7.01 -19.35
CA ILE A 98 -5.78 7.08 -20.00
C ILE A 98 -5.79 8.26 -20.98
N PRO A 99 -4.87 9.23 -20.87
CA PRO A 99 -4.73 10.32 -21.84
C PRO A 99 -4.40 9.77 -23.24
N GLU A 100 -4.81 10.50 -24.27
CA GLU A 100 -4.37 10.23 -25.64
C GLU A 100 -2.85 10.48 -25.76
N GLY A 101 -2.20 9.79 -26.71
CA GLY A 101 -0.78 9.97 -26.99
C GLY A 101 0.20 9.10 -26.17
N ILE A 102 -0.30 8.23 -25.31
CA ILE A 102 0.57 7.22 -24.67
C ILE A 102 1.01 6.18 -25.72
N SER A 103 2.30 5.85 -25.74
CA SER A 103 2.86 4.84 -26.62
C SER A 103 2.18 3.49 -26.42
N LYS A 104 1.89 2.80 -27.52
CA LYS A 104 1.39 1.41 -27.47
C LYS A 104 2.50 0.37 -27.50
N GLU A 105 3.72 0.78 -27.80
CA GLU A 105 4.87 -0.09 -28.09
C GLU A 105 6.08 0.16 -27.15
N SER A 106 5.91 0.94 -26.08
CA SER A 106 7.00 1.19 -25.14
C SER A 106 7.41 -0.10 -24.40
N GLU A 107 8.71 -0.31 -24.27
CA GLU A 107 9.27 -1.37 -23.41
C GLU A 107 9.12 -1.06 -21.91
N THR A 108 8.62 0.12 -21.56
CA THR A 108 8.33 0.52 -20.18
C THR A 108 6.83 0.41 -19.92
N LEU A 109 6.44 -0.40 -18.94
CA LEU A 109 5.06 -0.51 -18.48
C LEU A 109 4.82 0.41 -17.28
N LEU A 110 3.80 1.28 -17.35
CA LEU A 110 3.22 1.91 -16.15
C LEU A 110 2.14 0.98 -15.59
N TYR A 111 2.43 0.37 -14.44
CA TYR A 111 1.55 -0.56 -13.77
C TYR A 111 0.87 0.10 -12.58
N PHE A 112 -0.46 0.27 -12.63
CA PHE A 112 -1.23 0.99 -11.62
C PHE A 112 -1.48 0.16 -10.35
N GLY A 113 -1.73 -1.15 -10.51
CA GLY A 113 -2.15 -2.02 -9.43
C GLY A 113 -3.68 -2.04 -9.21
N CYS A 114 -4.16 -3.17 -8.72
CA CYS A 114 -5.57 -3.49 -8.63
C CYS A 114 -6.39 -2.50 -7.78
N PHE A 115 -5.83 -2.01 -6.68
CA PHE A 115 -6.53 -1.05 -5.82
C PHE A 115 -6.61 0.33 -6.47
N THR A 116 -5.52 0.78 -7.06
CA THR A 116 -5.41 2.09 -7.70
C THR A 116 -6.41 2.21 -8.85
N THR A 117 -6.50 1.18 -9.69
CA THR A 117 -7.40 1.18 -10.85
C THR A 117 -8.88 1.26 -10.49
N VAL A 118 -9.28 0.71 -9.34
CA VAL A 118 -10.69 0.61 -8.95
C VAL A 118 -11.10 1.65 -7.91
N LYS A 119 -10.26 1.90 -6.90
CA LYS A 119 -10.60 2.75 -5.74
C LYS A 119 -10.06 4.16 -5.82
N THR A 120 -8.90 4.35 -6.45
CA THR A 120 -8.24 5.65 -6.54
C THR A 120 -7.81 6.01 -7.97
N PRO A 121 -8.72 5.91 -8.99
CA PRO A 121 -8.34 6.13 -10.39
C PRO A 121 -7.74 7.51 -10.62
N LYS A 122 -8.22 8.55 -9.91
CA LYS A 122 -7.68 9.91 -10.03
C LYS A 122 -6.22 10.02 -9.60
N TYR A 123 -5.81 9.25 -8.60
CA TYR A 123 -4.42 9.14 -8.17
C TYR A 123 -3.53 8.60 -9.31
N ALA A 124 -3.98 7.54 -10.00
CA ALA A 124 -3.28 7.01 -11.17
C ALA A 124 -3.22 8.01 -12.33
N GLU A 125 -4.34 8.70 -12.61
CA GLU A 125 -4.42 9.71 -13.67
C GLU A 125 -3.43 10.86 -13.45
N ASN A 126 -3.26 11.32 -12.22
CA ASN A 126 -2.35 12.40 -11.89
C ASN A 126 -0.89 11.95 -11.99
N ILE A 127 -0.55 10.72 -11.57
CA ILE A 127 0.78 10.14 -11.80
C ILE A 127 1.06 10.03 -13.31
N THR A 128 0.09 9.53 -14.08
CA THR A 128 0.22 9.42 -15.54
C THR A 128 0.52 10.78 -16.18
N LYS A 129 -0.24 11.82 -15.83
CA LYS A 129 -0.03 13.18 -16.33
C LYS A 129 1.35 13.74 -15.93
N TYR A 130 1.77 13.45 -14.71
CA TYR A 130 3.08 13.88 -14.23
C TYR A 130 4.21 13.24 -15.03
N LEU A 131 4.15 11.91 -15.26
CA LEU A 131 5.15 11.20 -16.04
C LEU A 131 5.20 11.70 -17.50
N ILE A 132 4.03 11.96 -18.12
CA ILE A 132 3.97 12.57 -19.46
C ILE A 132 4.64 13.94 -19.46
N LYS A 133 4.35 14.81 -18.48
CA LYS A 133 4.99 16.14 -18.36
C LYS A 133 6.50 16.06 -18.16
N LYS A 134 7.01 14.91 -17.69
CA LYS A 134 8.45 14.63 -17.53
C LYS A 134 9.05 13.89 -18.73
N ASP A 135 8.34 13.81 -19.84
CA ASP A 135 8.78 13.14 -21.08
C ASP A 135 9.21 11.68 -20.85
N ILE A 136 8.57 11.01 -19.89
CA ILE A 136 8.81 9.57 -19.64
C ILE A 136 7.97 8.77 -20.63
N ASP A 137 8.65 7.97 -21.46
CA ASP A 137 7.99 7.05 -22.37
C ASP A 137 7.53 5.80 -21.61
N PHE A 138 6.25 5.44 -21.77
CA PHE A 138 5.65 4.24 -21.18
C PHE A 138 4.37 3.83 -21.92
N THR A 139 3.99 2.57 -21.72
CA THR A 139 2.69 2.04 -22.12
C THR A 139 1.89 1.60 -20.91
N VAL A 140 0.62 1.29 -21.11
CA VAL A 140 -0.28 0.70 -20.10
C VAL A 140 -0.94 -0.53 -20.68
N ILE A 141 -1.47 -1.40 -19.83
CA ILE A 141 -2.24 -2.57 -20.25
C ILE A 141 -3.70 -2.45 -19.78
N ASP A 142 -4.62 -2.91 -20.60
CA ASP A 142 -6.06 -2.79 -20.34
C ASP A 142 -6.51 -3.61 -19.12
N GLN A 143 -5.88 -4.76 -18.91
CA GLN A 143 -6.18 -5.65 -17.81
C GLN A 143 -4.89 -6.04 -17.06
N GLU A 144 -4.70 -5.41 -15.91
CA GLU A 144 -3.64 -5.79 -14.98
C GLU A 144 -4.05 -6.99 -14.14
N ILE A 145 -3.12 -7.93 -13.97
CA ILE A 145 -3.25 -9.03 -13.02
C ILE A 145 -2.67 -8.55 -11.69
N CYS A 146 -3.40 -8.68 -10.58
CA CYS A 146 -2.93 -8.27 -9.25
C CYS A 146 -1.52 -8.81 -8.94
N CYS A 147 -0.70 -8.00 -8.28
CA CYS A 147 0.65 -8.44 -7.86
C CYS A 147 0.64 -9.61 -6.86
N GLY A 148 -0.51 -9.91 -6.26
CA GLY A 148 -0.68 -11.00 -5.30
C GLY A 148 -0.45 -10.63 -3.83
N TYR A 149 0.11 -9.45 -3.52
CA TYR A 149 0.38 -9.07 -2.13
C TYR A 149 -0.84 -9.18 -1.19
N PRO A 150 -2.05 -8.74 -1.58
CA PRO A 150 -3.22 -8.92 -0.72
C PRO A 150 -3.50 -10.36 -0.34
N ILE A 151 -3.31 -11.29 -1.28
CA ILE A 151 -3.57 -12.70 -1.02
C ILE A 151 -2.44 -13.37 -0.23
N LEU A 152 -1.20 -12.93 -0.42
CA LEU A 152 -0.07 -13.32 0.42
C LEU A 152 -0.34 -12.99 1.89
N CYS A 153 -0.90 -11.81 2.17
CA CYS A 153 -1.26 -11.36 3.51
C CYS A 153 -2.33 -12.25 4.18
N THR A 154 -3.08 -13.01 3.42
CA THR A 154 -4.08 -13.94 3.94
C THR A 154 -3.52 -15.34 4.23
N GLY A 155 -2.29 -15.63 3.82
CA GLY A 155 -1.67 -16.96 3.92
C GLY A 155 -1.96 -17.91 2.75
N GLU A 156 -2.75 -17.48 1.75
CA GLU A 156 -3.10 -18.28 0.56
C GLU A 156 -1.95 -18.28 -0.46
N LEU A 157 -0.94 -19.10 -0.20
CA LEU A 157 0.29 -19.11 -0.97
C LEU A 157 0.09 -19.60 -2.41
N LYS A 158 -0.75 -20.62 -2.63
CA LYS A 158 -0.96 -21.19 -3.98
C LYS A 158 -1.51 -20.17 -4.96
N THR A 159 -2.50 -19.38 -4.54
CA THR A 159 -3.07 -18.34 -5.38
C THR A 159 -2.08 -17.18 -5.58
N TYR A 160 -1.27 -16.85 -4.56
CA TYR A 160 -0.19 -15.88 -4.70
C TYR A 160 0.83 -16.30 -5.78
N GLU A 161 1.34 -17.52 -5.70
CA GLU A 161 2.30 -18.07 -6.67
C GLU A 161 1.72 -18.11 -8.10
N LEU A 162 0.44 -18.47 -8.24
CA LEU A 162 -0.26 -18.41 -9.51
C LEU A 162 -0.29 -17.01 -10.11
N LEU A 163 -0.54 -15.98 -9.30
CA LEU A 163 -0.57 -14.60 -9.78
C LEU A 163 0.82 -14.09 -10.17
N VAL A 164 1.84 -14.46 -9.38
CA VAL A 164 3.24 -14.14 -9.70
C VAL A 164 3.62 -14.75 -11.05
N GLU A 165 3.30 -16.03 -11.26
CA GLU A 165 3.64 -16.71 -12.51
C GLU A 165 2.88 -16.14 -13.72
N LYS A 166 1.59 -15.84 -13.58
CA LYS A 166 0.80 -15.18 -14.65
C LYS A 166 1.38 -13.82 -15.04
N ASN A 167 1.79 -13.01 -14.07
CA ASN A 167 2.44 -11.72 -14.34
C ASN A 167 3.81 -11.93 -15.02
N LYS A 168 4.60 -12.91 -14.58
CA LYS A 168 5.89 -13.27 -15.18
C LYS A 168 5.73 -13.59 -16.66
N GLN A 169 4.77 -14.46 -16.99
CA GLN A 169 4.46 -14.83 -18.37
C GLN A 169 4.01 -13.63 -19.19
N LEU A 170 3.11 -12.81 -18.65
CA LEU A 170 2.61 -11.60 -19.32
C LEU A 170 3.74 -10.62 -19.63
N PHE A 171 4.59 -10.32 -18.66
CA PHE A 171 5.67 -9.34 -18.83
C PHE A 171 6.74 -9.84 -19.80
N THR A 172 7.08 -11.11 -19.75
CA THR A 172 8.02 -11.75 -20.69
C THR A 172 7.45 -11.75 -22.12
N LEU A 173 6.18 -12.16 -22.28
CA LEU A 173 5.51 -12.18 -23.59
C LEU A 173 5.43 -10.79 -24.22
N LYS A 174 5.19 -9.76 -23.43
CA LYS A 174 5.13 -8.36 -23.89
C LYS A 174 6.51 -7.71 -24.07
N GLY A 175 7.57 -8.37 -23.65
CA GLY A 175 8.95 -7.89 -23.82
C GLY A 175 9.31 -6.66 -22.96
N TYR A 176 8.60 -6.41 -21.85
CA TYR A 176 8.90 -5.26 -21.00
C TYR A 176 10.32 -5.35 -20.42
N LYS A 177 11.05 -4.24 -20.49
CA LYS A 177 12.38 -4.07 -19.90
C LYS A 177 12.32 -3.27 -18.59
N LYS A 178 11.26 -2.47 -18.43
CA LYS A 178 11.08 -1.63 -17.26
C LYS A 178 9.61 -1.63 -16.83
N ILE A 179 9.37 -1.64 -15.54
CA ILE A 179 8.04 -1.49 -14.97
C ILE A 179 8.06 -0.38 -13.91
N ILE A 180 7.23 0.63 -14.10
CA ILE A 180 6.98 1.71 -13.14
C ILE A 180 5.70 1.36 -12.39
N THR A 181 5.77 1.20 -11.07
CA THR A 181 4.60 0.87 -10.23
C THR A 181 4.10 2.10 -9.48
N THR A 182 2.78 2.18 -9.26
CA THR A 182 2.16 3.26 -8.47
C THR A 182 1.79 2.84 -7.04
N CYS A 183 1.94 1.55 -6.73
CA CYS A 183 1.62 0.97 -5.43
C CYS A 183 2.88 0.38 -4.78
N PRO A 184 3.17 0.69 -3.49
CA PRO A 184 4.38 0.21 -2.83
C PRO A 184 4.40 -1.30 -2.63
N SER A 185 3.25 -1.94 -2.41
CA SER A 185 3.16 -3.39 -2.32
C SER A 185 3.44 -4.08 -3.65
N CYS A 186 2.98 -3.49 -4.77
CA CYS A 186 3.32 -3.99 -6.11
C CYS A 186 4.83 -3.85 -6.37
N TYR A 187 5.43 -2.73 -5.98
CA TYR A 187 6.85 -2.49 -6.10
C TYR A 187 7.67 -3.57 -5.40
N MET A 188 7.35 -3.88 -4.13
CA MET A 188 8.04 -4.92 -3.37
C MET A 188 7.94 -6.30 -4.03
N VAL A 189 6.72 -6.70 -4.42
CA VAL A 189 6.50 -8.00 -5.06
C VAL A 189 7.26 -8.09 -6.37
N PHE A 190 7.23 -7.04 -7.18
CA PHE A 190 7.89 -7.03 -8.49
C PHE A 190 9.41 -7.02 -8.37
N LYS A 191 9.96 -6.27 -7.43
CA LYS A 191 11.40 -6.32 -7.10
C LYS A 191 11.84 -7.71 -6.72
N LYS A 192 11.05 -8.39 -5.89
CA LYS A 192 11.36 -9.74 -5.41
C LYS A 192 11.32 -10.80 -6.52
N HIS A 193 10.36 -10.72 -7.46
CA HIS A 193 10.07 -11.83 -8.36
C HIS A 193 10.45 -11.60 -9.83
N TYR A 194 10.68 -10.34 -10.26
CA TYR A 194 10.88 -10.05 -11.69
C TYR A 194 12.21 -9.36 -12.00
N SER A 195 12.96 -8.91 -10.99
CA SER A 195 14.30 -8.34 -11.22
C SER A 195 15.26 -9.35 -11.85
N GLU A 196 15.15 -10.62 -11.47
CA GLU A 196 15.94 -11.72 -12.04
C GLU A 196 15.64 -12.01 -13.53
N LEU A 197 14.52 -11.51 -14.06
CA LEU A 197 14.18 -11.58 -15.48
C LEU A 197 14.85 -10.50 -16.33
N GLY A 198 15.70 -9.66 -15.72
CA GLY A 198 16.29 -8.49 -16.37
C GLY A 198 15.32 -7.33 -16.53
N ILE A 199 14.19 -7.35 -15.84
CA ILE A 199 13.21 -6.25 -15.82
C ILE A 199 13.57 -5.25 -14.73
N GLU A 200 13.82 -3.99 -15.12
CA GLU A 200 14.06 -2.89 -14.19
C GLU A 200 12.75 -2.50 -13.50
N ILE A 201 12.66 -2.67 -12.19
CA ILE A 201 11.48 -2.31 -11.40
C ILE A 201 11.70 -0.96 -10.73
N LYS A 202 10.84 0.00 -11.05
CA LYS A 202 10.85 1.36 -10.51
C LYS A 202 9.57 1.66 -9.74
N TYR A 203 9.71 2.49 -8.72
CA TYR A 203 8.57 3.11 -8.07
C TYR A 203 8.37 4.51 -8.66
N PHE A 204 7.13 4.92 -8.91
CA PHE A 204 6.85 6.20 -9.58
C PHE A 204 7.52 7.40 -8.90
N THR A 205 7.76 7.31 -7.58
CA THR A 205 8.42 8.37 -6.81
C THR A 205 9.86 8.63 -7.22
N GLU A 206 10.52 7.67 -7.86
CA GLU A 206 11.87 7.84 -8.39
C GLU A 206 11.95 8.83 -9.57
N TYR A 207 10.81 9.16 -10.16
CA TYR A 207 10.66 10.17 -11.21
C TYR A 207 10.23 11.54 -10.70
N LEU A 208 9.89 11.66 -9.41
CA LEU A 208 9.55 12.94 -8.82
C LEU A 208 10.78 13.83 -8.78
N THR A 209 10.59 15.10 -9.10
CA THR A 209 11.63 16.14 -9.02
C THR A 209 11.04 17.34 -8.30
N GLN A 210 11.88 18.20 -7.76
CA GLN A 210 11.43 19.46 -7.20
C GLN A 210 10.58 20.24 -8.19
N SER A 211 9.59 20.98 -7.71
CA SER A 211 8.80 21.87 -8.55
C SER A 211 9.68 22.99 -9.12
N SER A 212 9.43 23.36 -10.37
CA SER A 212 10.06 24.54 -10.99
C SER A 212 9.52 25.87 -10.41
N GLU A 213 8.32 25.83 -9.85
CA GLU A 213 7.70 26.94 -9.16
C GLU A 213 7.89 26.79 -7.64
N LYS A 214 8.15 27.90 -6.95
CA LYS A 214 8.24 27.89 -5.51
C LYS A 214 6.86 27.61 -4.93
N LYS A 215 6.74 26.51 -4.21
CA LYS A 215 5.54 26.12 -3.45
C LYS A 215 5.63 26.67 -2.02
N SER A 216 4.53 26.59 -1.28
CA SER A 216 4.46 26.97 0.12
C SER A 216 3.41 26.15 0.86
N GLY A 217 3.44 26.19 2.17
CA GLY A 217 2.49 25.53 3.05
C GLY A 217 3.11 24.43 3.89
N ASN A 218 2.35 23.98 4.87
CA ASN A 218 2.73 22.90 5.76
C ASN A 218 2.35 21.55 5.14
N LEU A 219 3.25 20.60 5.13
CA LEU A 219 3.04 19.29 4.53
C LEU A 219 3.31 18.17 5.51
N VAL A 220 2.31 17.34 5.73
CA VAL A 220 2.43 16.06 6.42
C VAL A 220 2.54 14.94 5.38
N ILE A 221 3.51 14.06 5.57
CA ILE A 221 3.69 12.87 4.73
C ILE A 221 3.24 11.64 5.52
N GLN A 222 2.12 11.03 5.12
CA GLN A 222 1.76 9.71 5.58
C GLN A 222 2.63 8.69 4.86
N HIS A 223 3.52 8.04 5.58
CA HIS A 223 4.43 7.05 5.01
C HIS A 223 3.70 5.84 4.42
N ALA A 224 4.32 5.25 3.43
CA ALA A 224 3.89 4.00 2.84
C ALA A 224 4.54 2.84 3.62
N CYS A 225 3.76 2.14 4.44
CA CYS A 225 4.28 1.10 5.34
C CYS A 225 5.23 0.10 4.67
N PRO A 226 4.96 -0.42 3.46
CA PRO A 226 5.88 -1.33 2.81
C PRO A 226 7.26 -0.73 2.55
N LEU A 227 7.33 0.54 2.21
CA LEU A 227 8.61 1.20 1.93
C LEU A 227 9.37 1.51 3.21
N LYS A 228 8.67 1.93 4.28
CA LYS A 228 9.33 2.38 5.50
C LYS A 228 9.78 1.24 6.41
N TYR A 229 8.89 0.27 6.65
CA TYR A 229 9.13 -0.73 7.69
C TYR A 229 9.65 -2.06 7.16
N ILE A 230 9.48 -2.32 5.86
CA ILE A 230 9.78 -3.62 5.30
C ILE A 230 11.11 -3.62 4.54
N GLU A 231 11.28 -2.77 3.50
CA GLU A 231 12.43 -2.90 2.60
C GLU A 231 13.13 -1.59 2.15
N PHE A 232 12.41 -0.49 1.89
CA PHE A 232 12.93 0.64 1.12
C PHE A 232 12.80 2.03 1.82
N PRO A 233 13.42 2.26 2.98
CA PRO A 233 13.31 3.54 3.70
C PRO A 233 13.97 4.73 2.95
N GLU A 234 14.91 4.48 2.04
CA GLU A 234 15.61 5.51 1.28
C GLU A 234 14.67 6.30 0.38
N ILE A 235 13.64 5.64 -0.20
CA ILE A 235 12.65 6.29 -1.06
C ILE A 235 11.91 7.39 -0.27
N GLU A 236 11.52 7.12 0.96
CA GLU A 236 10.81 8.10 1.79
C GLU A 236 11.71 9.31 2.11
N ARG A 237 12.98 9.08 2.40
CA ARG A 237 13.95 10.16 2.64
C ARG A 237 14.12 11.05 1.41
N TYR A 238 14.28 10.47 0.24
CA TYR A 238 14.35 11.17 -1.04
C TYR A 238 13.11 12.03 -1.29
N ILE A 239 11.94 11.50 -1.03
CA ILE A 239 10.67 12.19 -1.21
C ILE A 239 10.58 13.44 -0.30
N ARG A 240 10.93 13.32 0.98
CA ARG A 240 10.95 14.46 1.92
C ARG A 240 11.86 15.58 1.41
N ASP A 241 13.03 15.24 0.91
CA ASP A 241 13.99 16.19 0.33
C ASP A 241 13.40 16.96 -0.87
N ILE A 242 12.72 16.27 -1.77
CA ILE A 242 12.06 16.91 -2.95
C ILE A 242 11.03 17.96 -2.51
N TYR A 243 10.15 17.64 -1.56
CA TYR A 243 9.13 18.60 -1.12
C TYR A 243 9.74 19.77 -0.36
N THR A 244 10.75 19.53 0.48
CA THR A 244 11.47 20.60 1.17
C THR A 244 12.13 21.55 0.15
N LYS A 245 12.81 21.02 -0.85
CA LYS A 245 13.42 21.81 -1.93
C LYS A 245 12.39 22.55 -2.78
N SER A 246 11.18 22.01 -2.89
CA SER A 246 10.05 22.67 -3.58
C SER A 246 9.46 23.84 -2.78
N GLY A 247 9.78 23.97 -1.49
CA GLY A 247 9.36 25.08 -0.63
C GLY A 247 8.31 24.73 0.43
N TYR A 248 7.95 23.45 0.58
CA TYR A 248 7.05 23.02 1.67
C TYR A 248 7.80 22.91 3.00
N THR A 249 7.12 23.27 4.07
CA THR A 249 7.55 22.98 5.44
C THR A 249 7.03 21.59 5.82
N ILE A 250 7.92 20.61 5.96
CA ILE A 250 7.52 19.26 6.35
C ILE A 250 7.28 19.22 7.86
N LEU A 251 6.06 18.89 8.24
CA LEU A 251 5.70 18.65 9.64
C LEU A 251 6.00 17.20 10.00
N ASP A 252 6.76 17.00 11.06
CA ASP A 252 7.01 15.68 11.59
C ASP A 252 5.80 15.19 12.38
N VAL A 253 5.40 13.99 12.09
CA VAL A 253 4.29 13.31 12.75
C VAL A 253 4.75 11.94 13.21
N PRO A 254 4.22 11.42 14.32
CA PRO A 254 4.50 10.06 14.74
C PRO A 254 4.25 9.07 13.60
N HIS A 255 5.13 8.10 13.47
CA HIS A 255 4.95 7.03 12.51
C HIS A 255 3.83 6.10 12.99
N SER A 256 2.68 6.20 12.36
CA SER A 256 1.49 5.45 12.74
C SER A 256 0.81 4.86 11.51
N CYS A 257 0.16 3.73 11.71
CA CYS A 257 -0.58 3.05 10.65
C CYS A 257 -1.82 3.86 10.24
N CYS A 258 -2.10 3.87 8.94
CA CYS A 258 -3.31 4.52 8.41
C CYS A 258 -4.56 3.62 8.44
N GLY A 259 -4.43 2.34 8.81
CA GLY A 259 -5.52 1.36 8.77
C GLY A 259 -5.88 0.85 7.36
N GLY A 260 -5.13 1.25 6.32
CA GLY A 260 -5.37 0.80 4.95
C GLY A 260 -4.84 -0.60 4.66
N GLY A 261 -4.97 -1.01 3.39
CA GLY A 261 -4.49 -2.30 2.91
C GLY A 261 -5.42 -3.47 3.22
N VAL A 262 -4.83 -4.66 3.33
CA VAL A 262 -5.58 -5.91 3.48
C VAL A 262 -6.42 -5.96 4.74
N GLY A 263 -5.96 -5.36 5.84
CA GLY A 263 -6.72 -5.27 7.08
C GLY A 263 -8.09 -4.64 6.88
N HIS A 264 -8.19 -3.59 6.06
CA HIS A 264 -9.47 -2.96 5.73
C HIS A 264 -10.41 -3.89 4.93
N GLN A 265 -9.88 -4.87 4.25
CA GLN A 265 -10.69 -5.84 3.49
C GLN A 265 -11.18 -6.99 4.39
N LEU A 266 -10.38 -7.41 5.35
CA LEU A 266 -10.64 -8.56 6.20
C LEU A 266 -11.30 -8.21 7.54
N ARG A 267 -10.88 -7.11 8.13
CA ARG A 267 -11.31 -6.63 9.45
C ARG A 267 -11.54 -5.12 9.40
N VAL A 268 -12.66 -4.75 8.76
CA VAL A 268 -13.07 -3.35 8.61
C VAL A 268 -13.17 -2.63 9.97
N ASP A 269 -13.66 -3.33 10.99
CA ASP A 269 -13.83 -2.81 12.35
C ASP A 269 -12.50 -2.38 13.00
N ILE A 270 -11.45 -3.21 12.89
CA ILE A 270 -10.11 -2.90 13.41
C ILE A 270 -9.45 -1.80 12.56
N ALA A 271 -9.52 -1.94 11.24
CA ALA A 271 -8.96 -0.96 10.32
C ALA A 271 -9.59 0.43 10.47
N GLU A 272 -10.91 0.51 10.71
CA GLU A 272 -11.60 1.76 10.99
C GLU A 272 -11.10 2.42 12.28
N LYS A 273 -10.97 1.67 13.37
CA LYS A 273 -10.43 2.19 14.63
C LYS A 273 -9.04 2.79 14.44
N ILE A 274 -8.16 2.07 13.71
CA ILE A 274 -6.81 2.55 13.41
C ILE A 274 -6.87 3.83 12.56
N ALA A 275 -7.70 3.86 11.52
CA ALA A 275 -7.84 5.00 10.64
C ALA A 275 -8.37 6.24 11.38
N ILE A 276 -9.37 6.06 12.24
CA ILE A 276 -9.91 7.16 13.06
C ILE A 276 -8.82 7.70 13.98
N ARG A 277 -8.08 6.84 14.69
CA ARG A 277 -6.97 7.26 15.54
C ARG A 277 -5.95 8.08 14.73
N ARG A 278 -5.58 7.62 13.53
CA ARG A 278 -4.65 8.34 12.66
C ARG A 278 -5.15 9.72 12.27
N ILE A 279 -6.44 9.86 11.97
CA ILE A 279 -7.04 11.17 11.68
C ILE A 279 -7.03 12.08 12.90
N GLU A 280 -7.29 11.57 14.11
CA GLU A 280 -7.22 12.39 15.33
C GLU A 280 -5.77 12.86 15.60
N GLU A 281 -4.75 12.03 15.37
CA GLU A 281 -3.33 12.46 15.43
C GLU A 281 -3.05 13.65 14.48
N PHE A 282 -3.63 13.67 13.28
CA PHE A 282 -3.50 14.81 12.37
C PHE A 282 -4.28 16.04 12.86
N LYS A 283 -5.42 15.86 13.49
CA LYS A 283 -6.20 16.96 14.06
C LYS A 283 -5.51 17.60 15.27
N GLU A 284 -4.77 16.84 16.04
CA GLU A 284 -3.93 17.38 17.12
C GLU A 284 -2.91 18.37 16.54
N ILE A 285 -2.26 18.03 15.44
CA ILE A 285 -1.34 18.94 14.74
C ILE A 285 -2.07 20.18 14.22
N GLU A 286 -3.30 20.05 13.69
CA GLU A 286 -4.09 21.20 13.26
C GLU A 286 -4.33 22.22 14.39
N ASN A 287 -4.46 21.76 15.62
CA ASN A 287 -4.73 22.59 16.78
C ASN A 287 -3.51 23.44 17.20
N ASP A 288 -2.31 23.06 16.80
CA ASP A 288 -1.07 23.82 17.04
C ASP A 288 -0.97 25.08 16.16
N PHE A 289 -1.86 25.22 15.17
CA PHE A 289 -1.87 26.34 14.25
C PHE A 289 -3.06 27.28 14.50
N PRO A 290 -2.90 28.61 14.22
CA PRO A 290 -3.97 29.56 14.39
C PRO A 290 -5.17 29.23 13.47
N PRO A 291 -6.41 29.50 13.91
CA PRO A 291 -7.62 29.17 13.16
C PRO A 291 -7.72 29.81 11.77
N ASN A 292 -7.11 30.98 11.61
CA ASN A 292 -7.11 31.74 10.38
C ASN A 292 -5.76 31.67 9.68
N GLY A 293 -5.75 31.21 8.43
CA GLY A 293 -4.54 31.17 7.59
C GLY A 293 -3.76 29.85 7.62
N PHE A 294 -4.29 28.80 8.24
CA PHE A 294 -3.65 27.49 8.15
C PHE A 294 -3.79 26.91 6.73
N GLU A 295 -2.69 26.81 6.03
CA GLU A 295 -2.60 26.07 4.80
C GLU A 295 -1.77 24.78 5.03
N GLY A 296 -2.48 23.67 5.17
CA GLY A 296 -1.89 22.38 5.45
C GLY A 296 -2.33 21.32 4.45
N PHE A 297 -1.38 20.51 4.06
CA PHE A 297 -1.59 19.39 3.15
C PHE A 297 -1.17 18.08 3.80
N ILE A 298 -1.85 17.00 3.43
CA ILE A 298 -1.41 15.63 3.66
C ILE A 298 -1.17 15.01 2.31
N THR A 299 -0.05 14.31 2.17
CA THR A 299 0.20 13.44 1.02
C THR A 299 0.63 12.05 1.43
N THR A 300 0.53 11.11 0.52
CA THR A 300 0.98 9.73 0.72
C THR A 300 1.30 9.08 -0.62
N PHE A 301 2.28 8.20 -0.62
CA PHE A 301 2.73 7.46 -1.80
C PHE A 301 2.09 6.08 -1.91
N CYS A 302 1.04 5.83 -1.14
CA CYS A 302 0.29 4.59 -1.14
C CYS A 302 -1.18 4.86 -1.50
N PRO A 303 -1.72 4.24 -2.56
CA PRO A 303 -3.12 4.44 -2.97
C PRO A 303 -4.12 3.98 -1.91
N ASP A 304 -3.80 2.94 -1.13
CA ASP A 304 -4.63 2.50 -0.01
C ASP A 304 -4.70 3.56 1.09
N ALA A 305 -3.54 4.10 1.50
CA ALA A 305 -3.48 5.18 2.48
C ALA A 305 -4.22 6.43 1.97
N PHE A 306 -4.06 6.78 0.69
CA PHE A 306 -4.77 7.91 0.08
C PHE A 306 -6.29 7.74 0.19
N TRP A 307 -6.80 6.55 -0.11
CA TRP A 307 -8.24 6.28 -0.01
C TRP A 307 -8.74 6.34 1.43
N ILE A 308 -8.04 5.72 2.37
CA ILE A 308 -8.39 5.70 3.80
C ILE A 308 -8.43 7.12 4.37
N LEU A 309 -7.37 7.89 4.14
CA LEU A 309 -7.28 9.27 4.65
C LEU A 309 -8.36 10.17 4.03
N LYS A 310 -8.66 9.99 2.75
CA LYS A 310 -9.75 10.72 2.09
C LYS A 310 -11.11 10.40 2.71
N PHE A 311 -11.39 9.12 2.94
CA PHE A 311 -12.67 8.67 3.45
C PHE A 311 -12.88 9.08 4.91
N TYR A 312 -11.95 8.75 5.80
CA TYR A 312 -12.09 9.02 7.22
C TYR A 312 -11.78 10.48 7.57
N GLY A 313 -10.88 11.13 6.85
CA GLY A 313 -10.62 12.57 6.99
C GLY A 313 -11.88 13.40 6.74
N LYS A 314 -12.63 13.09 5.68
CA LYS A 314 -13.93 13.73 5.41
C LYS A 314 -14.93 13.42 6.53
N LYS A 315 -15.03 12.17 6.99
CA LYS A 315 -15.95 11.75 8.06
C LYS A 315 -15.68 12.49 9.37
N LYS A 316 -14.42 12.85 9.63
CA LYS A 316 -13.96 13.51 10.85
C LYS A 316 -13.69 15.01 10.73
N ASN A 317 -14.06 15.62 9.61
CA ASN A 317 -13.87 17.07 9.35
C ASN A 317 -12.41 17.52 9.50
N LEU A 318 -11.47 16.75 8.97
CA LEU A 318 -10.06 17.11 8.92
C LEU A 318 -9.86 18.33 8.03
N LYS A 319 -9.13 19.36 8.50
CA LYS A 319 -8.86 20.61 7.78
C LYS A 319 -7.70 20.46 6.78
N PHE A 320 -6.74 19.62 7.06
CA PHE A 320 -5.68 19.31 6.11
C PHE A 320 -6.27 18.89 4.76
N LYS A 321 -5.77 19.49 3.69
CA LYS A 321 -6.16 19.13 2.32
C LYS A 321 -5.37 17.90 1.87
N LEU A 322 -6.03 16.78 1.64
CA LEU A 322 -5.38 15.61 1.07
C LEU A 322 -5.09 15.85 -0.42
N LYS A 323 -3.83 15.79 -0.78
CA LYS A 323 -3.30 15.94 -2.14
C LYS A 323 -2.53 14.69 -2.55
N ASP A 324 -2.63 14.29 -3.81
CA ASP A 324 -1.72 13.27 -4.30
C ASP A 324 -0.31 13.86 -4.51
N PRO A 325 0.72 12.99 -4.55
CA PRO A 325 2.09 13.45 -4.59
C PRO A 325 2.42 14.34 -5.80
N CYS A 326 1.82 14.05 -6.95
CA CYS A 326 2.10 14.75 -8.19
C CYS A 326 1.44 16.13 -8.24
N ASP A 327 0.20 16.27 -7.70
CA ASP A 327 -0.49 17.57 -7.61
C ASP A 327 0.30 18.62 -6.82
N LEU A 328 1.09 18.20 -5.85
CA LEU A 328 1.92 19.10 -5.03
C LEU A 328 3.16 19.62 -5.78
N LEU A 329 3.58 18.92 -6.83
CA LEU A 329 4.81 19.25 -7.59
C LEU A 329 4.54 19.82 -8.98
N LEU A 330 3.29 19.71 -9.46
CA LEU A 330 2.83 20.31 -10.71
C LEU A 330 2.49 21.79 -10.54
#